data_aea926daed003b5539fd94a20d9c3340
#
_entry.id   aea926daed003b5539fd94a20d9c3340
#
_cell.length_a   1.000
_cell.length_b   1.000
_cell.length_c   1.000
_cell.angle_alpha   90.00
_cell.angle_beta   90.00
_cell.angle_gamma   90.00
#
_symmetry.space_group_name_H-M   'P 1'
#
loop_
_entity.id
_entity.type
_entity.pdbx_description
1 polymer ?
#
loop_
_entity_poly.entity_id
_entity_poly.type
_entity_poly.pdbx_seq_one_letter_code
_entity_poly.pdbx_strand_id
1 'polypeptide(L)'
;MAPSNQPFTLRSILEKDKLNGTNYADWIHNLRIVLRAEKKEDILDTPLPIEPTDNAPAAEKNAYKKACDVDLEVSCLMLACMEPDLQMQFDNNHAAYDMIVELNDMF
;
A
#
# COMPACT_ATOMS: atom_id res chain seq x y z
N MET A 1 -17.80 -3.98 30.50
CA MET A 1 -17.05 -3.90 29.72
C MET A 1 -17.21 -2.95 28.93
N ALA A 2 -16.80 -2.09 29.12
CA ALA A 2 -17.01 -1.43 28.04
C ALA A 2 -16.21 -2.02 27.06
N PRO A 3 -16.74 -2.67 26.38
CA PRO A 3 -16.06 -3.05 25.26
C PRO A 3 -15.56 -1.83 24.65
N SER A 4 -14.42 -1.91 24.30
CA SER A 4 -13.92 -1.01 23.37
C SER A 4 -14.93 -0.92 22.26
N ASN A 5 -15.47 0.22 22.09
CA ASN A 5 -16.36 0.45 20.98
C ASN A 5 -15.63 0.53 19.66
N GLN A 6 -14.31 0.40 19.69
CA GLN A 6 -13.54 0.42 18.45
C GLN A 6 -13.28 -1.01 18.04
N PRO A 7 -13.80 -1.44 16.90
CA PRO A 7 -13.50 -2.77 16.43
C PRO A 7 -12.01 -2.90 16.16
N PHE A 8 -11.48 -4.05 16.45
CA PHE A 8 -10.11 -4.37 16.07
C PHE A 8 -10.01 -4.33 14.55
N THR A 9 -9.01 -3.64 14.03
CA THR A 9 -8.73 -3.65 12.60
C THR A 9 -7.35 -4.24 12.39
N LEU A 10 -7.20 -5.03 11.34
CA LEU A 10 -5.89 -5.59 11.03
C LEU A 10 -4.85 -4.51 10.73
N ARG A 11 -5.31 -3.37 10.21
CA ARG A 11 -4.40 -2.25 9.93
C ARG A 11 -3.70 -1.75 11.18
N SER A 12 -4.28 -1.95 12.36
CA SER A 12 -3.65 -1.51 13.61
C SER A 12 -2.32 -2.19 13.88
N ILE A 13 -2.10 -3.38 13.31
CA ILE A 13 -0.82 -4.07 13.43
C ILE A 13 0.30 -3.22 12.82
N LEU A 14 0.02 -2.61 11.65
CA LEU A 14 0.99 -1.77 10.95
C LEU A 14 1.23 -0.45 11.66
N GLU A 15 0.19 0.11 12.25
CA GLU A 15 0.29 1.37 12.98
C GLU A 15 1.14 1.22 14.23
N LYS A 16 1.08 0.05 14.84
CA LYS A 16 1.79 -0.22 16.09
C LYS A 16 3.28 -0.38 15.87
N ASP A 17 3.68 -1.05 14.78
CA ASP A 17 5.08 -1.33 14.49
C ASP A 17 5.44 -0.78 13.13
N LYS A 18 5.68 0.53 13.07
CA LYS A 18 6.03 1.19 11.83
C LYS A 18 7.37 0.71 11.29
N LEU A 19 7.51 0.77 9.97
CA LEU A 19 8.76 0.39 9.32
C LEU A 19 9.87 1.35 9.72
N ASN A 20 10.97 0.80 10.25
CA ASN A 20 12.08 1.61 10.77
C ASN A 20 13.46 1.20 10.26
N GLY A 21 13.52 0.33 9.27
CA GLY A 21 14.81 -0.10 8.73
C GLY A 21 15.39 -1.36 9.35
N THR A 22 14.84 -1.82 10.47
CA THR A 22 15.30 -3.06 11.13
C THR A 22 14.24 -4.14 11.14
N ASN A 23 12.99 -3.80 10.82
CA ASN A 23 11.85 -4.71 10.93
C ASN A 23 11.16 -4.96 9.60
N TYR A 24 11.87 -4.80 8.49
CA TYR A 24 11.24 -4.90 7.17
C TYR A 24 10.56 -6.26 6.94
N ALA A 25 11.23 -7.34 7.28
CA ALA A 25 10.66 -8.68 7.04
C ALA A 25 9.32 -8.86 7.74
N ASP A 26 9.23 -8.45 9.00
CA ASP A 26 7.97 -8.54 9.75
C ASP A 26 6.94 -7.53 9.22
N TRP A 27 7.40 -6.34 8.89
CA TRP A 27 6.52 -5.28 8.40
C TRP A 27 5.87 -5.67 7.08
N ILE A 28 6.67 -6.16 6.11
CA ILE A 28 6.12 -6.54 4.82
C ILE A 28 5.20 -7.75 4.93
N HIS A 29 5.52 -8.68 5.81
CA HIS A 29 4.67 -9.83 6.06
C HIS A 29 3.30 -9.40 6.58
N ASN A 30 3.30 -8.48 7.56
CA ASN A 30 2.07 -7.95 8.13
C ASN A 30 1.29 -7.12 7.12
N LEU A 31 1.98 -6.33 6.29
CA LEU A 31 1.33 -5.57 5.23
C LEU A 31 0.59 -6.49 4.27
N ARG A 32 1.23 -7.60 3.86
CA ARG A 32 0.59 -8.56 2.96
C ARG A 32 -0.63 -9.21 3.60
N ILE A 33 -0.57 -9.52 4.90
CA ILE A 33 -1.72 -10.08 5.62
C ILE A 33 -2.89 -9.10 5.59
N VAL A 34 -2.63 -7.83 5.91
CA VAL A 34 -3.66 -6.80 5.91
C VAL A 34 -4.29 -6.65 4.52
N LEU A 35 -3.45 -6.55 3.50
CA LEU A 35 -3.95 -6.35 2.13
C LEU A 35 -4.67 -7.59 1.60
N ARG A 36 -4.23 -8.77 2.00
CA ARG A 36 -4.94 -10.00 1.63
C ARG A 36 -6.34 -10.02 2.21
N ALA A 37 -6.49 -9.64 3.47
CA ALA A 37 -7.79 -9.56 4.12
C ALA A 37 -8.70 -8.54 3.44
N GLU A 38 -8.12 -7.50 2.86
CA GLU A 38 -8.85 -6.46 2.14
C GLU A 38 -8.97 -6.75 0.64
N LYS A 39 -8.43 -7.89 0.20
CA LYS A 39 -8.45 -8.33 -1.22
C LYS A 39 -7.68 -7.38 -2.13
N LYS A 40 -6.56 -6.84 -1.64
CA LYS A 40 -5.74 -5.86 -2.36
C LYS A 40 -4.27 -6.27 -2.45
N GLU A 41 -3.92 -7.49 -2.09
CA GLU A 41 -2.52 -7.91 -2.06
C GLU A 41 -1.85 -7.83 -3.44
N ASP A 42 -2.61 -8.01 -4.50
CA ASP A 42 -2.10 -7.98 -5.88
C ASP A 42 -1.39 -6.66 -6.21
N ILE A 43 -1.77 -5.58 -5.54
CA ILE A 43 -1.19 -4.26 -5.79
C ILE A 43 0.32 -4.28 -5.55
N LEU A 44 0.79 -5.10 -4.62
CA LEU A 44 2.23 -5.16 -4.31
C LEU A 44 3.03 -5.93 -5.35
N ASP A 45 2.38 -6.78 -6.12
CA ASP A 45 3.06 -7.69 -7.04
C ASP A 45 2.88 -7.33 -8.51
N THR A 46 2.03 -6.35 -8.81
CA THR A 46 1.68 -6.01 -10.18
C THR A 46 1.79 -4.50 -10.39
N PRO A 47 2.59 -4.04 -11.36
CA PRO A 47 2.66 -2.61 -11.65
C PRO A 47 1.31 -2.11 -12.17
N LEU A 48 1.09 -0.79 -12.04
CA LEU A 48 -0.11 -0.20 -12.59
C LEU A 48 -0.17 -0.40 -14.10
N PRO A 49 -1.36 -0.60 -14.66
CA PRO A 49 -1.50 -0.70 -16.11
C PRO A 49 -1.15 0.62 -16.78
N ILE A 50 -0.88 0.54 -18.07
CA ILE A 50 -0.57 1.73 -18.87
C ILE A 50 -1.84 2.57 -18.99
N GLU A 51 -1.69 3.88 -18.87
CA GLU A 51 -2.82 4.80 -19.00
C GLU A 51 -3.48 4.65 -20.36
N PRO A 52 -4.81 4.44 -20.42
CA PRO A 52 -5.52 4.34 -21.68
C PRO A 52 -5.45 5.63 -22.50
N THR A 53 -5.51 5.50 -23.82
CA THR A 53 -5.55 6.67 -24.70
C THR A 53 -6.92 7.35 -24.59
N ASP A 54 -7.01 8.58 -25.10
CA ASP A 54 -8.27 9.32 -25.10
C ASP A 54 -9.37 8.60 -25.87
N ASN A 55 -8.98 7.75 -26.84
CA ASN A 55 -9.92 7.02 -27.66
C ASN A 55 -10.31 5.66 -27.10
N ALA A 56 -9.78 5.29 -25.93
CA ALA A 56 -10.09 4.02 -25.31
C ALA A 56 -11.55 3.93 -24.88
N PRO A 57 -12.12 2.71 -24.85
CA PRO A 57 -13.50 2.55 -24.36
C PRO A 57 -13.64 3.04 -22.92
N ALA A 58 -14.85 3.51 -22.58
CA ALA A 58 -15.13 4.01 -21.23
C ALA A 58 -14.86 2.95 -20.16
N ALA A 59 -15.16 1.69 -20.44
CA ALA A 59 -14.91 0.61 -19.49
C ALA A 59 -13.43 0.49 -19.16
N GLU A 60 -12.56 0.65 -20.15
CA GLU A 60 -11.11 0.57 -19.96
C GLU A 60 -10.60 1.75 -19.13
N LYS A 61 -11.10 2.96 -19.43
CA LYS A 61 -10.74 4.16 -18.67
C LYS A 61 -11.19 4.04 -17.22
N ASN A 62 -12.38 3.51 -16.99
CA ASN A 62 -12.90 3.33 -15.63
C ASN A 62 -12.11 2.29 -14.86
N ALA A 63 -11.70 1.21 -15.52
CA ALA A 63 -10.87 0.18 -14.88
C ALA A 63 -9.51 0.74 -14.46
N TYR A 64 -8.91 1.56 -15.32
CA TYR A 64 -7.64 2.21 -15.00
C TYR A 64 -7.79 3.16 -13.81
N LYS A 65 -8.83 3.98 -13.82
CA LYS A 65 -9.07 4.91 -12.71
C LYS A 65 -9.25 4.16 -11.40
N LYS A 66 -9.99 3.06 -11.43
CA LYS A 66 -10.22 2.25 -10.23
C LYS A 66 -8.90 1.67 -9.72
N ALA A 67 -8.04 1.19 -10.63
CA ALA A 67 -6.74 0.65 -10.26
C ALA A 67 -5.88 1.73 -9.60
N CYS A 68 -5.89 2.96 -10.14
CA CYS A 68 -5.16 4.07 -9.55
C CYS A 68 -5.69 4.45 -8.17
N ASP A 69 -7.00 4.42 -7.98
CA ASP A 69 -7.61 4.74 -6.68
C ASP A 69 -7.19 3.71 -5.62
N VAL A 70 -7.20 2.43 -5.97
CA VAL A 70 -6.76 1.38 -5.05
C VAL A 70 -5.27 1.52 -4.74
N ASP A 71 -4.47 1.79 -5.77
CA ASP A 71 -3.04 1.98 -5.58
C ASP A 71 -2.76 3.16 -4.65
N LEU A 72 -3.46 4.27 -4.83
CA LEU A 72 -3.29 5.43 -3.96
C LEU A 72 -3.61 5.10 -2.52
N GLU A 73 -4.69 4.36 -2.29
CA GLU A 73 -5.07 3.95 -0.94
C GLU A 73 -3.97 3.09 -0.30
N VAL A 74 -3.44 2.11 -1.04
CA VAL A 74 -2.40 1.22 -0.54
C VAL A 74 -1.09 1.97 -0.32
N SER A 75 -0.67 2.81 -1.26
CA SER A 75 0.58 3.55 -1.12
C SER A 75 0.53 4.53 0.06
N CYS A 76 -0.60 5.18 0.26
CA CYS A 76 -0.78 6.06 1.42
C CYS A 76 -0.74 5.28 2.73
N LEU A 77 -1.34 4.09 2.77
CA LEU A 77 -1.25 3.23 3.94
C LEU A 77 0.19 2.86 4.24
N MET A 78 0.96 2.48 3.21
CA MET A 78 2.37 2.14 3.38
C MET A 78 3.15 3.33 3.94
N LEU A 79 2.94 4.53 3.40
CA LEU A 79 3.61 5.73 3.89
C LEU A 79 3.26 6.01 5.34
N ALA A 80 1.97 5.94 5.67
CA ALA A 80 1.52 6.24 7.03
C ALA A 80 2.09 5.27 8.06
N CYS A 81 2.50 4.09 7.62
CA CYS A 81 3.05 3.05 8.49
C CYS A 81 4.58 2.97 8.43
N MET A 82 5.23 4.04 7.99
CA MET A 82 6.70 4.18 8.00
C MET A 82 7.11 5.24 8.97
N GLU A 83 8.32 5.08 9.55
CA GLU A 83 8.92 6.14 10.35
C GLU A 83 9.21 7.36 9.47
N PRO A 84 9.25 8.58 10.05
CA PRO A 84 9.36 9.80 9.25
C PRO A 84 10.53 9.85 8.27
N ASP A 85 11.68 9.32 8.64
CA ASP A 85 12.84 9.32 7.75
C ASP A 85 12.58 8.54 6.47
N LEU A 86 11.88 7.41 6.60
CA LEU A 86 11.53 6.60 5.45
C LEU A 86 10.40 7.23 4.64
N GLN A 87 9.44 7.84 5.32
CA GLN A 87 8.37 8.56 4.63
C GLN A 87 8.93 9.59 3.65
N MET A 88 9.94 10.33 4.08
CA MET A 88 10.54 11.36 3.24
C MET A 88 11.17 10.81 1.97
N GLN A 89 11.69 9.60 2.03
CA GLN A 89 12.29 8.97 0.85
C GLN A 89 11.26 8.56 -0.19
N PHE A 90 10.02 8.33 0.23
CA PHE A 90 8.97 7.83 -0.66
C PHE A 90 7.85 8.86 -0.90
N ASP A 91 8.03 10.10 -0.48
CA ASP A 91 6.98 11.11 -0.49
C ASP A 91 6.82 11.81 -1.86
N ASN A 92 7.01 11.07 -2.96
CA ASN A 92 6.94 11.61 -4.31
C ASN A 92 5.98 10.79 -5.20
N ASN A 93 4.83 10.42 -4.67
CA ASN A 93 3.79 9.75 -5.46
C ASN A 93 4.23 8.44 -6.10
N HIS A 94 4.96 7.63 -5.36
CA HIS A 94 5.32 6.30 -5.84
C HIS A 94 4.10 5.38 -5.83
N ALA A 95 3.98 4.55 -6.87
CA ALA A 95 3.02 3.46 -6.84
C ALA A 95 3.45 2.43 -5.80
N ALA A 96 2.48 1.70 -5.24
CA ALA A 96 2.78 0.70 -4.21
C ALA A 96 3.78 -0.35 -4.69
N TYR A 97 3.63 -0.80 -5.95
CA TYR A 97 4.55 -1.76 -6.55
C TYR A 97 5.98 -1.21 -6.56
N ASP A 98 6.15 0.04 -7.00
CA ASP A 98 7.47 0.66 -7.09
C ASP A 98 8.09 0.82 -5.70
N MET A 99 7.27 1.13 -4.70
CA MET A 99 7.75 1.23 -3.32
C MET A 99 8.28 -0.12 -2.83
N ILE A 100 7.59 -1.21 -3.13
CA ILE A 100 8.02 -2.55 -2.73
C ILE A 100 9.33 -2.93 -3.40
N VAL A 101 9.48 -2.63 -4.70
CA VAL A 101 10.73 -2.90 -5.42
C VAL A 101 11.88 -2.16 -4.76
N GLU A 102 11.68 -0.90 -4.45
CA GLU A 102 12.72 -0.09 -3.83
C GLU A 102 13.04 -0.56 -2.41
N LEU A 103 12.03 -0.90 -1.62
CA LEU A 103 12.22 -1.42 -0.27
C LEU A 103 12.98 -2.75 -0.28
N ASN A 104 12.71 -3.62 -1.24
CA ASN A 104 13.45 -4.88 -1.37
C ASN A 104 14.92 -4.65 -1.68
N ASP A 105 15.24 -3.60 -2.42
CA ASP A 105 16.62 -3.23 -2.68
C ASP A 105 17.33 -2.66 -1.45
N MET A 106 16.60 -1.96 -0.60
CA MET A 106 17.16 -1.32 0.60
C MET A 106 17.39 -2.33 1.72
N PHE A 107 16.59 -3.35 1.80
CA PHE A 107 16.58 -4.32 2.90
C PHE A 107 16.61 -5.79 2.43
#